data_5cec47e7347a188e7ef22f0e25221d57
#
_entry.id   5cec47e7347a188e7ef22f0e25221d57
#
_cell.length_a   1.000
_cell.length_b   1.000
_cell.length_c   1.000
_cell.angle_alpha   90.00
_cell.angle_beta   90.00
_cell.angle_gamma   90.00
#
_symmetry.space_group_name_H-M   'P 1'
#
loop_
_entity.id
_entity.type
_entity.pdbx_description
1 polymer ?
#
loop_
_entity_poly.entity_id
_entity_poly.type
_entity_poly.pdbx_seq_one_letter_code
_entity_poly.pdbx_strand_id
1 'polypeptide(L)'
;MSTFVVVGAGLAAAKAVEELREAGFDGSVVLYGAEPHRPYERPPLSKGYLLGDDELDSAFVHPATWYDDHGVELRLGAEVTGIDTIARTVTAAGQQQPYDRLLLATGATPRRLATADESGIEVAYLRTMEDSRRLKEAFAEVRRIVIVGGGWIGLEVASAARKAGADVTVLESLELPLVRVLGPEVAQVFADLHREHGVDLRTGVEITGFAREGQRSVVHLGDGAALDTDLVVVGIGVAPNTALAERAGIDTDNGVLVDEGLRASAPGVLAAGDVANEQHPLLGRRLRVEHWDTAIEQGKAAAHSMLDEQVSYDRLPYFFTDQYDLGMEYVGSVGADGYDEVVVRGDTSAAGGRTFTAFWLGGEKVLAGMHANDWDATDHLRELVGREVDVARLRDASVSLADLA
;
A
#
# COMPACT_ATOMS: atom_id res chain seq x y z
N MET A 1 27.15 23.45 8.12
CA MET A 1 26.87 22.13 7.51
C MET A 1 25.38 21.99 7.59
N SER A 2 24.70 21.73 6.47
CA SER A 2 23.24 21.61 6.43
C SER A 2 22.77 20.36 7.13
N THR A 3 21.60 20.43 7.79
CA THR A 3 20.99 19.31 8.48
C THR A 3 19.65 18.98 7.84
N PHE A 4 19.52 17.77 7.30
CA PHE A 4 18.27 17.26 6.77
C PHE A 4 17.65 16.29 7.75
N VAL A 5 16.37 16.47 8.00
CA VAL A 5 15.61 15.62 8.93
C VAL A 5 14.53 14.86 8.16
N VAL A 6 14.43 13.57 8.42
CA VAL A 6 13.40 12.69 7.86
C VAL A 6 12.55 12.14 9.01
N VAL A 7 11.23 12.30 8.93
CA VAL A 7 10.27 11.86 9.94
C VAL A 7 9.43 10.70 9.39
N GLY A 8 9.59 9.54 10.01
CA GLY A 8 9.11 8.24 9.56
C GLY A 8 10.26 7.38 9.07
N ALA A 9 10.33 6.12 9.52
CA ALA A 9 11.38 5.15 9.18
C ALA A 9 10.82 4.00 8.33
N GLY A 10 10.00 4.33 7.32
CA GLY A 10 9.51 3.38 6.32
C GLY A 10 10.39 3.37 5.06
N LEU A 11 9.90 2.67 4.01
CA LEU A 11 10.61 2.48 2.74
C LEU A 11 10.94 3.80 2.04
N ALA A 12 9.98 4.75 1.98
CA ALA A 12 10.22 6.06 1.35
C ALA A 12 11.35 6.83 2.05
N ALA A 13 11.40 6.78 3.38
CA ALA A 13 12.46 7.40 4.15
C ALA A 13 13.82 6.74 3.90
N ALA A 14 13.89 5.40 3.86
CA ALA A 14 15.12 4.66 3.54
C ALA A 14 15.65 5.05 2.16
N LYS A 15 14.78 5.09 1.16
CA LYS A 15 15.17 5.43 -0.22
C LYS A 15 15.54 6.92 -0.38
N ALA A 16 14.93 7.80 0.41
CA ALA A 16 15.33 9.20 0.43
C ALA A 16 16.74 9.40 1.02
N VAL A 17 17.05 8.74 2.14
CA VAL A 17 18.40 8.89 2.75
C VAL A 17 19.48 8.18 1.94
N GLU A 18 19.16 7.06 1.28
CA GLU A 18 20.03 6.39 0.33
C GLU A 18 20.39 7.34 -0.83
N GLU A 19 19.37 7.88 -1.49
CA GLU A 19 19.53 8.79 -2.64
C GLU A 19 20.28 10.07 -2.27
N LEU A 20 20.05 10.66 -1.09
CA LEU A 20 20.80 11.81 -0.61
C LEU A 20 22.32 11.50 -0.56
N ARG A 21 22.69 10.29 -0.12
CA ARG A 21 24.10 9.89 -0.05
C ARG A 21 24.68 9.57 -1.43
N GLU A 22 23.91 8.92 -2.30
CA GLU A 22 24.30 8.64 -3.68
C GLU A 22 24.47 9.93 -4.50
N ALA A 23 23.62 10.94 -4.27
CA ALA A 23 23.73 12.27 -4.87
C ALA A 23 24.86 13.12 -4.25
N GLY A 24 25.62 12.60 -3.29
CA GLY A 24 26.79 13.25 -2.71
C GLY A 24 26.50 14.30 -1.64
N PHE A 25 25.32 14.30 -1.02
CA PHE A 25 25.04 15.18 0.12
C PHE A 25 25.92 14.80 1.31
N ASP A 26 26.80 15.72 1.74
CA ASP A 26 27.77 15.53 2.83
C ASP A 26 27.30 16.12 4.18
N GLY A 27 26.12 16.72 4.22
CA GLY A 27 25.53 17.28 5.43
C GLY A 27 25.02 16.21 6.41
N SER A 28 24.55 16.67 7.58
CA SER A 28 23.94 15.78 8.58
C SER A 28 22.57 15.29 8.10
N VAL A 29 22.32 13.98 8.23
CA VAL A 29 21.02 13.36 8.00
C VAL A 29 20.56 12.69 9.27
N VAL A 30 19.37 13.09 9.78
CA VAL A 30 18.75 12.50 10.98
C VAL A 30 17.41 11.88 10.59
N LEU A 31 17.26 10.56 10.80
CA LEU A 31 16.04 9.82 10.49
C LEU A 31 15.36 9.37 11.79
N TYR A 32 14.10 9.79 11.98
CA TYR A 32 13.28 9.43 13.12
C TYR A 32 12.28 8.33 12.78
N GLY A 33 12.24 7.27 13.58
CA GLY A 33 11.24 6.20 13.53
C GLY A 33 10.49 6.05 14.85
N ALA A 34 9.17 5.98 14.80
CA ALA A 34 8.34 5.67 15.97
C ALA A 34 8.47 4.18 16.37
N GLU A 35 8.63 3.30 15.39
CA GLU A 35 8.90 1.87 15.61
C GLU A 35 10.36 1.64 16.07
N PRO A 36 10.62 0.53 16.80
CA PRO A 36 11.99 0.20 17.27
C PRO A 36 12.86 -0.43 16.17
N HIS A 37 12.35 -0.56 14.97
CA HIS A 37 13.00 -1.22 13.85
C HIS A 37 13.59 -0.23 12.86
N ARG A 38 14.77 -0.60 12.30
CA ARG A 38 15.30 0.10 11.12
C ARG A 38 14.31 -0.03 9.95
N PRO A 39 14.38 0.84 8.92
CA PRO A 39 13.48 0.80 7.79
C PRO A 39 13.36 -0.56 7.13
N TYR A 40 12.13 -0.97 6.84
CA TYR A 40 11.78 -2.24 6.24
C TYR A 40 10.65 -2.11 5.22
N GLU A 41 10.56 -3.10 4.34
CA GLU A 41 9.52 -3.24 3.33
C GLU A 41 8.27 -3.89 3.92
N ARG A 42 7.08 -3.42 3.52
CA ARG A 42 5.82 -3.97 4.02
C ARG A 42 5.27 -5.15 3.22
N PRO A 43 5.52 -5.31 1.90
CA PRO A 43 4.99 -6.43 1.13
C PRO A 43 5.30 -7.81 1.73
N PRO A 44 6.49 -8.09 2.28
CA PRO A 44 6.77 -9.38 2.92
C PRO A 44 5.83 -9.72 4.08
N LEU A 45 5.27 -8.70 4.77
CA LEU A 45 4.43 -8.86 5.95
C LEU A 45 3.07 -9.50 5.67
N SER A 46 2.55 -9.41 4.45
CA SER A 46 1.31 -10.07 3.99
C SER A 46 1.59 -11.23 3.02
N LYS A 47 2.84 -11.39 2.57
CA LYS A 47 3.29 -12.35 1.58
C LYS A 47 4.30 -13.35 2.17
N GLY A 48 5.53 -13.36 1.68
CA GLY A 48 6.53 -14.38 1.96
C GLY A 48 6.76 -14.68 3.45
N TYR A 49 6.85 -13.65 4.29
CA TYR A 49 6.99 -13.86 5.74
C TYR A 49 5.73 -14.47 6.38
N LEU A 50 4.54 -13.93 6.06
CA LEU A 50 3.28 -14.43 6.63
C LEU A 50 2.95 -15.85 6.12
N LEU A 51 3.29 -16.14 4.86
CA LEU A 51 3.18 -17.46 4.25
C LEU A 51 4.17 -18.48 4.82
N GLY A 52 5.24 -18.03 5.49
CA GLY A 52 6.27 -18.88 6.07
C GLY A 52 7.38 -19.26 5.06
N ASP A 53 7.43 -18.60 3.91
CA ASP A 53 8.42 -18.83 2.87
C ASP A 53 9.70 -18.01 3.10
N ASP A 54 9.58 -16.85 3.78
CA ASP A 54 10.69 -15.93 4.05
C ASP A 54 10.93 -15.71 5.54
N GLU A 55 12.18 -15.36 5.87
CA GLU A 55 12.54 -14.89 7.21
C GLU A 55 12.25 -13.39 7.34
N LEU A 56 11.91 -12.92 8.55
CA LEU A 56 11.57 -11.52 8.81
C LEU A 56 12.70 -10.56 8.48
N ASP A 57 13.94 -10.99 8.66
CA ASP A 57 15.14 -10.18 8.39
C ASP A 57 15.30 -9.81 6.92
N SER A 58 14.72 -10.57 5.99
CA SER A 58 14.74 -10.25 4.57
C SER A 58 13.92 -9.00 4.21
N ALA A 59 13.01 -8.57 5.10
CA ALA A 59 12.20 -7.38 4.89
C ALA A 59 12.98 -6.07 5.08
N PHE A 60 14.14 -6.06 5.76
CA PHE A 60 14.88 -4.82 5.98
C PHE A 60 15.47 -4.26 4.69
N VAL A 61 15.30 -2.94 4.46
CA VAL A 61 15.78 -2.26 3.26
C VAL A 61 17.32 -2.29 3.18
N HIS A 62 18.00 -2.08 4.31
CA HIS A 62 19.46 -2.08 4.39
C HIS A 62 19.96 -2.93 5.55
N PRO A 63 21.20 -3.45 5.49
CA PRO A 63 21.88 -4.04 6.64
C PRO A 63 21.96 -3.05 7.82
N ALA A 64 22.06 -3.57 9.04
CA ALA A 64 22.08 -2.74 10.25
C ALA A 64 23.19 -1.69 10.27
N THR A 65 24.39 -2.03 9.74
CA THR A 65 25.54 -1.14 9.70
C THR A 65 25.44 -0.04 8.65
N TRP A 66 24.56 -0.20 7.65
CA TRP A 66 24.50 0.71 6.50
C TRP A 66 24.32 2.18 6.93
N TYR A 67 23.46 2.44 7.90
CA TYR A 67 23.15 3.81 8.35
C TYR A 67 24.36 4.49 8.95
N ASP A 68 25.10 3.80 9.83
CA ASP A 68 26.33 4.30 10.43
C ASP A 68 27.43 4.48 9.38
N ASP A 69 27.60 3.50 8.48
CA ASP A 69 28.60 3.52 7.41
C ASP A 69 28.39 4.70 6.43
N HIS A 70 27.14 5.17 6.27
CA HIS A 70 26.75 6.29 5.43
C HIS A 70 26.49 7.60 6.22
N GLY A 71 26.80 7.64 7.51
CA GLY A 71 26.64 8.84 8.34
C GLY A 71 25.18 9.30 8.48
N VAL A 72 24.24 8.37 8.51
CA VAL A 72 22.82 8.63 8.79
C VAL A 72 22.55 8.37 10.27
N GLU A 73 22.18 9.41 11.02
CA GLU A 73 21.79 9.27 12.42
C GLU A 73 20.38 8.67 12.52
N LEU A 74 20.28 7.38 12.87
CA LEU A 74 19.03 6.66 12.98
C LEU A 74 18.50 6.69 14.42
N ARG A 75 17.35 7.35 14.64
CA ARG A 75 16.69 7.49 15.95
C ARG A 75 15.40 6.68 15.96
N LEU A 76 15.48 5.43 16.40
CA LEU A 76 14.37 4.49 16.47
C LEU A 76 13.66 4.55 17.84
N GLY A 77 12.37 4.18 17.88
CA GLY A 77 11.53 4.32 19.06
C GLY A 77 11.36 5.78 19.50
N ALA A 78 11.61 6.72 18.59
CA ALA A 78 11.65 8.16 18.84
C ALA A 78 10.57 8.87 17.99
N GLU A 79 9.34 8.86 18.49
CA GLU A 79 8.22 9.53 17.84
C GLU A 79 8.42 11.05 17.82
N VAL A 80 8.31 11.65 16.65
CA VAL A 80 8.26 13.11 16.49
C VAL A 80 6.84 13.59 16.85
N THR A 81 6.74 14.44 17.84
CA THR A 81 5.45 14.91 18.39
C THR A 81 5.09 16.33 17.96
N GLY A 82 6.04 17.08 17.40
CA GLY A 82 5.80 18.46 16.96
C GLY A 82 6.77 18.92 15.88
N ILE A 83 6.31 19.86 15.06
CA ILE A 83 7.09 20.57 14.05
C ILE A 83 6.82 22.07 14.24
N ASP A 84 7.88 22.85 14.29
CA ASP A 84 7.82 24.31 14.18
C ASP A 84 8.41 24.70 12.82
N THR A 85 7.56 25.10 11.89
CA THR A 85 7.94 25.47 10.53
C THR A 85 8.62 26.83 10.44
N ILE A 86 8.44 27.71 11.46
CA ILE A 86 9.06 29.03 11.54
C ILE A 86 10.47 28.92 12.13
N ALA A 87 10.59 28.25 13.29
CA ALA A 87 11.88 27.98 13.93
C ALA A 87 12.69 26.89 13.20
N ARG A 88 12.05 26.14 12.29
CA ARG A 88 12.61 24.99 11.59
C ARG A 88 13.17 23.93 12.54
N THR A 89 12.33 23.46 13.45
CA THR A 89 12.68 22.40 14.40
C THR A 89 11.64 21.30 14.42
N VAL A 90 12.07 20.05 14.65
CA VAL A 90 11.17 18.95 15.05
C VAL A 90 11.40 18.65 16.53
N THR A 91 10.34 18.18 17.20
CA THR A 91 10.39 17.83 18.63
C THR A 91 10.17 16.32 18.76
N ALA A 92 11.13 15.63 19.38
CA ALA A 92 11.00 14.20 19.74
C ALA A 92 11.50 14.00 21.19
N ALA A 93 10.79 13.26 22.01
CA ALA A 93 11.11 13.03 23.42
C ALA A 93 11.43 14.32 24.21
N GLY A 94 10.76 15.43 23.88
CA GLY A 94 10.96 16.73 24.50
C GLY A 94 12.23 17.49 24.04
N GLN A 95 13.00 16.94 23.13
CA GLN A 95 14.19 17.58 22.55
C GLN A 95 13.88 18.14 21.19
N GLN A 96 14.45 19.30 20.87
CA GLN A 96 14.34 19.97 19.58
C GLN A 96 15.54 19.65 18.70
N GLN A 97 15.27 19.26 17.46
CA GLN A 97 16.25 19.06 16.40
C GLN A 97 16.03 20.09 15.29
N PRO A 98 16.96 21.03 15.06
CA PRO A 98 16.88 21.94 13.93
C PRO A 98 17.04 21.22 12.59
N TYR A 99 16.43 21.78 11.53
CA TYR A 99 16.56 21.28 10.17
C TYR A 99 16.67 22.43 9.14
N ASP A 100 17.39 22.18 8.06
CA ASP A 100 17.37 23.02 6.85
C ASP A 100 16.32 22.51 5.86
N ARG A 101 16.15 21.20 5.78
CA ARG A 101 15.08 20.50 5.03
C ARG A 101 14.44 19.42 5.89
N LEU A 102 13.15 19.26 5.71
CA LEU A 102 12.33 18.26 6.43
C LEU A 102 11.55 17.42 5.44
N LEU A 103 11.69 16.09 5.50
CA LEU A 103 10.86 15.14 4.78
C LEU A 103 9.89 14.46 5.73
N LEU A 104 8.58 14.54 5.43
CA LEU A 104 7.53 13.78 6.08
C LEU A 104 7.29 12.49 5.32
N ALA A 105 7.69 11.37 5.91
CA ALA A 105 7.49 10.02 5.40
C ALA A 105 6.74 9.16 6.44
N THR A 106 5.72 9.78 7.08
CA THR A 106 4.98 9.20 8.21
C THR A 106 4.03 8.06 7.81
N GLY A 107 3.83 7.84 6.51
CA GLY A 107 3.04 6.74 5.99
C GLY A 107 1.56 6.81 6.33
N ALA A 108 0.94 5.64 6.51
CA ALA A 108 -0.48 5.48 6.80
C ALA A 108 -0.70 4.41 7.88
N THR A 109 -1.86 4.46 8.55
CA THR A 109 -2.28 3.53 9.61
C THR A 109 -3.59 2.84 9.23
N PRO A 110 -3.79 1.55 9.55
CA PRO A 110 -5.04 0.84 9.30
C PRO A 110 -6.24 1.55 9.94
N ARG A 111 -7.33 1.65 9.18
CA ARG A 111 -8.60 2.14 9.72
C ARG A 111 -9.11 1.16 10.76
N ARG A 112 -9.41 1.68 11.95
CA ARG A 112 -9.93 0.89 13.05
C ARG A 112 -11.44 0.68 12.89
N LEU A 113 -11.92 -0.52 13.26
CA LEU A 113 -13.34 -0.85 13.34
C LEU A 113 -13.76 -0.87 14.81
N ALA A 114 -14.20 0.31 15.31
CA ALA A 114 -14.50 0.49 16.72
C ALA A 114 -15.48 -0.56 17.28
N THR A 115 -16.49 -0.93 16.51
CA THR A 115 -17.46 -1.97 16.90
C THR A 115 -16.83 -3.35 17.11
N ALA A 116 -15.74 -3.66 16.42
CA ALA A 116 -14.98 -4.89 16.64
C ALA A 116 -14.02 -4.73 17.84
N ASP A 117 -13.28 -3.61 17.90
CA ASP A 117 -12.30 -3.34 18.95
C ASP A 117 -12.90 -3.31 20.35
N GLU A 118 -14.13 -2.80 20.49
CA GLU A 118 -14.84 -2.65 21.76
C GLU A 118 -15.66 -3.89 22.16
N SER A 119 -15.72 -4.90 21.29
CA SER A 119 -16.58 -6.08 21.49
C SER A 119 -16.06 -7.13 22.46
N GLY A 120 -14.76 -7.04 22.81
CA GLY A 120 -14.07 -8.02 23.66
C GLY A 120 -13.71 -9.34 22.98
N ILE A 121 -13.83 -9.43 21.64
CA ILE A 121 -13.32 -10.55 20.84
C ILE A 121 -11.85 -10.33 20.47
N GLU A 122 -11.18 -11.36 19.93
CA GLU A 122 -9.83 -11.22 19.39
C GLU A 122 -9.88 -10.54 18.00
N VAL A 123 -9.25 -9.36 17.88
CA VAL A 123 -9.20 -8.56 16.65
C VAL A 123 -7.77 -8.23 16.29
N ALA A 124 -7.41 -8.45 15.04
CA ALA A 124 -6.10 -8.15 14.50
C ALA A 124 -6.17 -7.20 13.29
N TYR A 125 -5.11 -6.46 13.12
CA TYR A 125 -4.83 -5.61 11.96
C TYR A 125 -3.44 -5.96 11.44
N LEU A 126 -3.15 -5.63 10.19
CA LEU A 126 -1.83 -5.84 9.62
C LEU A 126 -1.24 -4.53 9.12
N ARG A 127 -0.13 -4.10 9.73
CA ARG A 127 0.68 -2.97 9.27
C ARG A 127 2.15 -3.11 9.63
N THR A 128 2.47 -3.59 10.83
CA THR A 128 3.82 -3.65 11.39
C THR A 128 4.39 -5.07 11.36
N MET A 129 5.71 -5.19 11.59
CA MET A 129 6.37 -6.48 11.78
C MET A 129 5.75 -7.27 12.94
N GLU A 130 5.40 -6.57 14.04
CA GLU A 130 4.75 -7.19 15.20
C GLU A 130 3.36 -7.72 14.85
N ASP A 131 2.60 -6.99 14.03
CA ASP A 131 1.27 -7.44 13.58
C ASP A 131 1.38 -8.72 12.77
N SER A 132 2.31 -8.74 11.79
CA SER A 132 2.52 -9.92 10.95
C SER A 132 3.00 -11.13 11.76
N ARG A 133 3.92 -10.92 12.70
CA ARG A 133 4.38 -12.00 13.60
C ARG A 133 3.22 -12.56 14.41
N ARG A 134 2.42 -11.71 15.05
CA ARG A 134 1.23 -12.13 15.82
C ARG A 134 0.21 -12.87 14.96
N LEU A 135 -0.03 -12.41 13.72
CA LEU A 135 -0.91 -13.12 12.79
C LEU A 135 -0.35 -14.50 12.43
N LYS A 136 0.95 -14.60 12.13
CA LYS A 136 1.61 -15.87 11.82
C LYS A 136 1.52 -16.86 12.98
N GLU A 137 1.77 -16.40 14.22
CA GLU A 137 1.61 -17.19 15.45
C GLU A 137 0.14 -17.63 15.63
N ALA A 138 -0.81 -16.72 15.49
CA ALA A 138 -2.23 -17.00 15.62
C ALA A 138 -2.71 -18.04 14.59
N PHE A 139 -2.27 -17.98 13.34
CA PHE A 139 -2.65 -18.92 12.28
C PHE A 139 -2.24 -20.38 12.60
N ALA A 140 -1.24 -20.58 13.45
CA ALA A 140 -0.85 -21.90 13.91
C ALA A 140 -1.81 -22.48 14.98
N GLU A 141 -2.56 -21.63 15.67
CA GLU A 141 -3.37 -21.99 16.84
C GLU A 141 -4.88 -21.96 16.57
N VAL A 142 -5.35 -21.01 15.73
CA VAL A 142 -6.77 -20.79 15.46
C VAL A 142 -7.23 -21.59 14.24
N ARG A 143 -8.53 -21.93 14.23
CA ARG A 143 -9.13 -22.67 13.11
C ARG A 143 -10.05 -21.84 12.25
N ARG A 144 -10.79 -20.90 12.85
CA ARG A 144 -11.83 -20.12 12.14
C ARG A 144 -11.43 -18.66 12.17
N ILE A 145 -11.22 -18.11 11.00
CA ILE A 145 -10.81 -16.72 10.84
C ILE A 145 -11.89 -16.01 10.01
N VAL A 146 -12.39 -14.90 10.53
CA VAL A 146 -13.24 -13.97 9.77
C VAL A 146 -12.38 -12.77 9.39
N ILE A 147 -12.35 -12.45 8.10
CA ILE A 147 -11.66 -11.28 7.55
C ILE A 147 -12.72 -10.27 7.12
N VAL A 148 -12.64 -9.05 7.66
CA VAL A 148 -13.52 -7.93 7.32
C VAL A 148 -12.83 -7.04 6.30
N GLY A 149 -13.36 -7.04 5.06
CA GLY A 149 -12.85 -6.30 3.92
C GLY A 149 -12.14 -7.19 2.88
N GLY A 150 -12.66 -7.17 1.67
CA GLY A 150 -12.13 -7.86 0.48
C GLY A 150 -11.18 -6.98 -0.34
N GLY A 151 -10.40 -6.10 0.30
CA GLY A 151 -9.31 -5.35 -0.31
C GLY A 151 -8.03 -6.19 -0.43
N TRP A 152 -6.96 -5.61 -1.01
CA TRP A 152 -5.69 -6.31 -1.26
C TRP A 152 -5.15 -7.03 -0.03
N ILE A 153 -4.97 -6.32 1.09
CA ILE A 153 -4.41 -6.88 2.33
C ILE A 153 -5.34 -7.97 2.90
N GLY A 154 -6.67 -7.76 2.88
CA GLY A 154 -7.62 -8.75 3.35
C GLY A 154 -7.53 -10.07 2.57
N LEU A 155 -7.40 -9.98 1.24
CA LEU A 155 -7.28 -11.15 0.37
C LEU A 155 -5.89 -11.83 0.50
N GLU A 156 -4.80 -11.08 0.63
CA GLU A 156 -3.47 -11.66 0.89
C GLU A 156 -3.43 -12.39 2.23
N VAL A 157 -4.02 -11.80 3.28
CA VAL A 157 -4.16 -12.45 4.60
C VAL A 157 -5.05 -13.70 4.50
N ALA A 158 -6.14 -13.66 3.69
CA ALA A 158 -6.97 -14.83 3.44
C ALA A 158 -6.18 -15.97 2.79
N SER A 159 -5.35 -15.65 1.79
CA SER A 159 -4.47 -16.61 1.14
C SER A 159 -3.50 -17.25 2.13
N ALA A 160 -2.84 -16.44 2.97
CA ALA A 160 -1.90 -16.93 3.98
C ALA A 160 -2.59 -17.81 5.05
N ALA A 161 -3.76 -17.39 5.54
CA ALA A 161 -4.53 -18.15 6.52
C ALA A 161 -5.01 -19.50 5.96
N ARG A 162 -5.45 -19.53 4.70
CA ARG A 162 -5.81 -20.80 4.01
C ARG A 162 -4.63 -21.72 3.84
N LYS A 163 -3.45 -21.19 3.45
CA LYS A 163 -2.21 -21.98 3.35
C LYS A 163 -1.82 -22.57 4.72
N ALA A 164 -2.05 -21.84 5.81
CA ALA A 164 -1.86 -22.33 7.18
C ALA A 164 -2.92 -23.35 7.63
N GLY A 165 -3.96 -23.61 6.84
CA GLY A 165 -4.99 -24.62 7.10
C GLY A 165 -6.21 -24.12 7.89
N ALA A 166 -6.36 -22.81 8.07
CA ALA A 166 -7.53 -22.23 8.73
C ALA A 166 -8.78 -22.25 7.83
N ASP A 167 -9.97 -22.33 8.43
CA ASP A 167 -11.23 -22.05 7.77
C ASP A 167 -11.43 -20.53 7.71
N VAL A 168 -11.47 -19.98 6.50
CA VAL A 168 -11.50 -18.53 6.28
C VAL A 168 -12.83 -18.10 5.69
N THR A 169 -13.48 -17.12 6.34
CA THR A 169 -14.60 -16.38 5.80
C THR A 169 -14.17 -14.93 5.54
N VAL A 170 -14.33 -14.45 4.32
CA VAL A 170 -14.13 -13.03 3.96
C VAL A 170 -15.48 -12.35 3.83
N LEU A 171 -15.66 -11.25 4.56
CA LEU A 171 -16.88 -10.42 4.54
C LEU A 171 -16.57 -9.12 3.79
N GLU A 172 -17.25 -8.93 2.65
CA GLU A 172 -17.11 -7.72 1.82
C GLU A 172 -18.49 -7.04 1.68
N SER A 173 -18.55 -5.75 1.92
CA SER A 173 -19.77 -4.96 1.84
C SER A 173 -20.25 -4.70 0.40
N LEU A 174 -19.31 -4.73 -0.55
CA LEU A 174 -19.61 -4.57 -1.97
C LEU A 174 -19.96 -5.91 -2.62
N GLU A 175 -20.46 -5.85 -3.85
CA GLU A 175 -20.87 -7.04 -4.62
C GLU A 175 -19.71 -7.97 -4.99
N LEU A 176 -18.48 -7.43 -5.09
CA LEU A 176 -17.25 -8.17 -5.35
C LEU A 176 -16.07 -7.58 -4.57
N PRO A 177 -15.08 -8.40 -4.21
CA PRO A 177 -13.82 -7.88 -3.67
C PRO A 177 -13.10 -7.07 -4.75
N LEU A 178 -12.33 -6.05 -4.36
CA LEU A 178 -11.52 -5.22 -5.27
C LEU A 178 -12.30 -4.46 -6.36
N VAL A 179 -13.64 -4.52 -6.39
CA VAL A 179 -14.45 -3.97 -7.48
C VAL A 179 -14.23 -2.47 -7.71
N ARG A 180 -13.90 -1.70 -6.66
CA ARG A 180 -13.60 -0.26 -6.80
C ARG A 180 -12.34 0.03 -7.57
N VAL A 181 -11.40 -0.91 -7.60
CA VAL A 181 -10.09 -0.73 -8.27
C VAL A 181 -10.08 -1.39 -9.63
N LEU A 182 -10.63 -2.61 -9.72
CA LEU A 182 -10.50 -3.47 -10.90
C LEU A 182 -11.75 -3.50 -11.79
N GLY A 183 -12.90 -2.99 -11.29
CA GLY A 183 -14.17 -3.20 -11.97
C GLY A 183 -14.69 -4.64 -11.85
N PRO A 184 -15.93 -4.91 -12.25
CA PRO A 184 -16.58 -6.21 -12.01
C PRO A 184 -15.93 -7.37 -12.78
N GLU A 185 -15.43 -7.15 -13.99
CA GLU A 185 -14.87 -8.19 -14.85
C GLU A 185 -13.64 -8.85 -14.21
N VAL A 186 -12.67 -8.02 -13.79
CA VAL A 186 -11.41 -8.50 -13.21
C VAL A 186 -11.60 -8.86 -11.73
N ALA A 187 -12.44 -8.12 -10.99
CA ALA A 187 -12.79 -8.44 -9.61
C ALA A 187 -13.40 -9.84 -9.45
N GLN A 188 -14.18 -10.29 -10.45
CA GLN A 188 -14.73 -11.64 -10.47
C GLN A 188 -13.66 -12.72 -10.49
N VAL A 189 -12.54 -12.50 -11.21
CA VAL A 189 -11.41 -13.44 -11.27
C VAL A 189 -10.82 -13.67 -9.87
N PHE A 190 -10.65 -12.60 -9.08
CA PHE A 190 -10.16 -12.70 -7.70
C PHE A 190 -11.20 -13.37 -6.78
N ALA A 191 -12.49 -13.09 -6.97
CA ALA A 191 -13.55 -13.75 -6.21
C ALA A 191 -13.55 -15.26 -6.45
N ASP A 192 -13.41 -15.69 -7.70
CA ASP A 192 -13.38 -17.11 -8.08
C ASP A 192 -12.09 -17.77 -7.58
N LEU A 193 -10.94 -17.11 -7.69
CA LEU A 193 -9.66 -17.58 -7.14
C LEU A 193 -9.80 -17.94 -5.65
N HIS A 194 -10.35 -17.04 -4.84
CA HIS A 194 -10.51 -17.28 -3.40
C HIS A 194 -11.52 -18.41 -3.09
N ARG A 195 -12.65 -18.46 -3.81
CA ARG A 195 -13.64 -19.55 -3.65
C ARG A 195 -13.08 -20.90 -4.01
N GLU A 196 -12.31 -21.01 -5.10
CA GLU A 196 -11.64 -22.24 -5.52
C GLU A 196 -10.62 -22.74 -4.49
N HIS A 197 -9.97 -21.82 -3.76
CA HIS A 197 -9.07 -22.16 -2.64
C HIS A 197 -9.81 -22.35 -1.30
N GLY A 198 -11.15 -22.44 -1.33
CA GLY A 198 -11.96 -22.81 -0.18
C GLY A 198 -12.22 -21.67 0.82
N VAL A 199 -12.12 -20.42 0.37
CA VAL A 199 -12.57 -19.26 1.16
C VAL A 199 -14.09 -19.14 1.05
N ASP A 200 -14.79 -19.03 2.19
CA ASP A 200 -16.19 -18.61 2.24
C ASP A 200 -16.26 -17.09 2.00
N LEU A 201 -16.28 -16.71 0.72
CA LEU A 201 -16.33 -15.30 0.32
C LEU A 201 -17.79 -14.83 0.25
N ARG A 202 -18.18 -14.01 1.22
CA ARG A 202 -19.51 -13.39 1.32
C ARG A 202 -19.43 -11.93 0.94
N THR A 203 -20.14 -11.57 -0.11
CA THR A 203 -20.16 -10.22 -0.68
C THR A 203 -21.55 -9.60 -0.53
N GLY A 204 -21.65 -8.27 -0.58
CA GLY A 204 -22.90 -7.54 -0.35
C GLY A 204 -23.43 -7.69 1.08
N VAL A 205 -22.55 -8.00 2.06
CA VAL A 205 -22.99 -8.27 3.43
C VAL A 205 -22.81 -7.05 4.31
N GLU A 206 -23.76 -6.86 5.21
CA GLU A 206 -23.68 -5.90 6.31
C GLU A 206 -23.28 -6.63 7.60
N ILE A 207 -22.30 -6.09 8.32
CA ILE A 207 -21.94 -6.55 9.66
C ILE A 207 -22.69 -5.68 10.66
N THR A 208 -23.53 -6.29 11.50
CA THR A 208 -24.36 -5.58 12.49
C THR A 208 -23.74 -5.56 13.87
N GLY A 209 -22.74 -6.42 14.15
CA GLY A 209 -22.04 -6.41 15.42
C GLY A 209 -21.05 -7.55 15.61
N PHE A 210 -20.31 -7.41 16.70
CA PHE A 210 -19.37 -8.41 17.20
C PHE A 210 -19.67 -8.67 18.67
N ALA A 211 -19.60 -9.89 19.13
CA ALA A 211 -19.90 -10.23 20.51
C ALA A 211 -19.04 -11.39 21.03
N ARG A 212 -18.77 -11.34 22.33
CA ARG A 212 -18.27 -12.49 23.09
C ARG A 212 -19.45 -13.20 23.73
N GLU A 213 -19.81 -14.39 23.22
CA GLU A 213 -20.88 -15.23 23.75
C GLU A 213 -20.31 -16.43 24.53
N GLY A 214 -20.08 -16.22 25.81
CA GLY A 214 -19.41 -17.20 26.65
C GLY A 214 -17.92 -17.35 26.22
N GLN A 215 -17.58 -18.52 25.68
CA GLN A 215 -16.23 -18.80 25.17
C GLN A 215 -16.09 -18.57 23.65
N ARG A 216 -17.18 -18.23 22.95
CA ARG A 216 -17.19 -18.04 21.51
C ARG A 216 -17.11 -16.55 21.15
N SER A 217 -16.36 -16.23 20.12
CA SER A 217 -16.44 -14.94 19.43
C SER A 217 -17.40 -15.10 18.27
N VAL A 218 -18.32 -14.14 18.11
CA VAL A 218 -19.39 -14.21 17.11
C VAL A 218 -19.43 -12.91 16.31
N VAL A 219 -19.56 -13.01 14.98
CA VAL A 219 -19.83 -11.91 14.07
C VAL A 219 -21.29 -11.98 13.61
N HIS A 220 -22.07 -10.96 13.85
CA HIS A 220 -23.48 -10.87 13.47
C HIS A 220 -23.64 -10.15 12.13
N LEU A 221 -24.44 -10.72 11.24
CA LEU A 221 -24.71 -10.18 9.90
C LEU A 221 -26.14 -9.62 9.79
N GLY A 222 -26.35 -8.71 8.83
CA GLY A 222 -27.61 -8.02 8.60
C GLY A 222 -28.76 -8.94 8.16
N ASP A 223 -28.47 -10.10 7.61
CA ASP A 223 -29.45 -11.13 7.26
C ASP A 223 -29.89 -12.00 8.46
N GLY A 224 -29.36 -11.74 9.63
CA GLY A 224 -29.61 -12.49 10.87
C GLY A 224 -28.67 -13.68 11.08
N ALA A 225 -27.75 -13.96 10.16
CA ALA A 225 -26.73 -14.98 10.37
C ALA A 225 -25.70 -14.58 11.44
N ALA A 226 -25.15 -15.59 12.10
CA ALA A 226 -24.09 -15.41 13.09
C ALA A 226 -22.93 -16.37 12.76
N LEU A 227 -21.71 -15.85 12.74
CA LEU A 227 -20.51 -16.60 12.42
C LEU A 227 -19.64 -16.77 13.67
N ASP A 228 -19.44 -18.01 14.08
CA ASP A 228 -18.44 -18.33 15.10
C ASP A 228 -17.04 -18.10 14.52
N THR A 229 -16.19 -17.41 15.26
CA THR A 229 -14.79 -17.14 14.87
C THR A 229 -13.85 -17.28 16.05
N ASP A 230 -12.60 -17.59 15.79
CA ASP A 230 -11.55 -17.60 16.78
C ASP A 230 -10.72 -16.30 16.71
N LEU A 231 -10.63 -15.69 15.49
CA LEU A 231 -9.93 -14.45 15.21
C LEU A 231 -10.70 -13.64 14.16
N VAL A 232 -10.80 -12.33 14.37
CA VAL A 232 -11.24 -11.38 13.35
C VAL A 232 -10.03 -10.58 12.86
N VAL A 233 -9.79 -10.56 11.54
CA VAL A 233 -8.79 -9.67 10.93
C VAL A 233 -9.51 -8.56 10.17
N VAL A 234 -9.16 -7.30 10.45
CA VAL A 234 -9.82 -6.15 9.84
C VAL A 234 -8.90 -5.49 8.81
N GLY A 235 -9.35 -5.49 7.54
CA GLY A 235 -8.65 -4.94 6.38
C GLY A 235 -9.53 -3.96 5.58
N ILE A 236 -10.03 -2.90 6.22
CA ILE A 236 -10.95 -1.91 5.62
C ILE A 236 -10.26 -0.65 5.09
N GLY A 237 -8.99 -0.78 4.72
CA GLY A 237 -8.15 0.30 4.20
C GLY A 237 -7.35 1.01 5.29
N VAL A 238 -6.63 2.05 4.87
CA VAL A 238 -5.74 2.85 5.73
C VAL A 238 -6.09 4.33 5.67
N ALA A 239 -5.56 5.10 6.61
CA ALA A 239 -5.64 6.56 6.63
C ALA A 239 -4.21 7.14 6.68
N PRO A 240 -3.90 8.19 5.92
CA PRO A 240 -2.59 8.84 5.95
C PRO A 240 -2.33 9.48 7.32
N ASN A 241 -1.08 9.42 7.79
CA ASN A 241 -0.68 9.96 9.09
C ASN A 241 -0.40 11.47 8.99
N THR A 242 -1.44 12.28 8.87
CA THR A 242 -1.37 13.74 8.64
C THR A 242 -1.33 14.58 9.90
N ALA A 243 -1.68 14.02 11.06
CA ALA A 243 -1.87 14.78 12.30
C ALA A 243 -0.67 15.65 12.72
N LEU A 244 0.56 15.22 12.40
CA LEU A 244 1.77 15.99 12.67
C LEU A 244 1.85 17.23 11.76
N ALA A 245 1.56 17.07 10.46
CA ALA A 245 1.53 18.14 9.47
C ALA A 245 0.41 19.15 9.77
N GLU A 246 -0.78 18.68 10.10
CA GLU A 246 -1.94 19.52 10.46
C GLU A 246 -1.64 20.41 11.66
N ARG A 247 -1.06 19.85 12.73
CA ARG A 247 -0.64 20.64 13.91
C ARG A 247 0.43 21.67 13.60
N ALA A 248 1.24 21.45 12.57
CA ALA A 248 2.27 22.36 12.10
C ALA A 248 1.76 23.42 11.10
N GLY A 249 0.46 23.39 10.75
CA GLY A 249 -0.14 24.28 9.78
C GLY A 249 0.28 24.00 8.32
N ILE A 250 0.69 22.76 8.03
CA ILE A 250 1.00 22.29 6.67
C ILE A 250 -0.32 21.81 6.05
N ASP A 251 -0.56 22.17 4.80
CA ASP A 251 -1.81 21.86 4.11
C ASP A 251 -1.98 20.36 3.91
N THR A 252 -3.18 19.86 4.25
CA THR A 252 -3.56 18.46 4.14
C THR A 252 -4.95 18.30 3.52
N ASP A 253 -5.11 17.32 2.67
CA ASP A 253 -6.38 16.78 2.18
C ASP A 253 -6.15 15.32 1.78
N ASN A 254 -6.69 14.37 2.55
CA ASN A 254 -6.42 12.94 2.35
C ASN A 254 -4.92 12.64 2.14
N GLY A 255 -4.06 13.28 2.95
CA GLY A 255 -2.60 13.26 2.86
C GLY A 255 -2.01 14.67 2.97
N VAL A 256 -0.70 14.80 3.03
CA VAL A 256 0.00 16.07 2.94
C VAL A 256 -0.01 16.53 1.49
N LEU A 257 -0.54 17.73 1.24
CA LEU A 257 -0.59 18.29 -0.12
C LEU A 257 0.81 18.68 -0.57
N VAL A 258 1.26 18.10 -1.68
CA VAL A 258 2.56 18.42 -2.28
C VAL A 258 2.42 18.78 -3.77
N ASP A 259 3.37 19.55 -4.26
CA ASP A 259 3.52 19.84 -5.69
C ASP A 259 4.16 18.67 -6.45
N GLU A 260 4.40 18.83 -7.74
CA GLU A 260 5.07 17.82 -8.59
C GLU A 260 6.51 17.52 -8.16
N GLY A 261 7.13 18.40 -7.39
CA GLY A 261 8.45 18.22 -6.77
C GLY A 261 8.38 17.66 -5.35
N LEU A 262 7.22 17.20 -4.91
CA LEU A 262 6.96 16.67 -3.55
C LEU A 262 7.15 17.71 -2.44
N ARG A 263 7.09 19.01 -2.75
CA ARG A 263 7.21 20.12 -1.79
C ARG A 263 5.84 20.43 -1.19
N ALA A 264 5.79 20.52 0.13
CA ALA A 264 4.60 20.90 0.88
C ALA A 264 4.41 22.42 0.93
N SER A 265 3.30 22.90 1.53
CA SER A 265 2.97 24.32 1.65
C SER A 265 3.95 25.11 2.53
N ALA A 266 4.66 24.45 3.46
CA ALA A 266 5.67 25.10 4.31
C ALA A 266 7.07 25.07 3.64
N PRO A 267 7.79 26.20 3.58
CA PRO A 267 9.10 26.27 2.93
C PRO A 267 10.11 25.32 3.55
N GLY A 268 10.77 24.51 2.71
CA GLY A 268 11.77 23.52 3.10
C GLY A 268 11.19 22.23 3.69
N VAL A 269 9.86 22.05 3.62
CA VAL A 269 9.16 20.81 4.00
C VAL A 269 8.69 20.06 2.76
N LEU A 270 8.89 18.75 2.75
CA LEU A 270 8.49 17.84 1.69
C LEU A 270 7.69 16.67 2.30
N ALA A 271 6.95 15.91 1.46
CA ALA A 271 6.35 14.66 1.88
C ALA A 271 6.48 13.60 0.78
N ALA A 272 6.63 12.32 1.18
CA ALA A 272 6.78 11.19 0.26
C ALA A 272 6.15 9.90 0.82
N GLY A 273 5.76 8.99 -0.07
CA GLY A 273 5.10 7.72 0.24
C GLY A 273 3.62 7.89 0.59
N ASP A 274 3.06 6.94 1.33
CA ASP A 274 1.61 6.84 1.60
C ASP A 274 0.96 8.11 2.17
N VAL A 275 1.76 8.98 2.80
CA VAL A 275 1.27 10.25 3.38
C VAL A 275 1.14 11.37 2.35
N ALA A 276 1.85 11.30 1.22
CA ALA A 276 1.89 12.35 0.22
C ALA A 276 0.66 12.32 -0.71
N ASN A 277 -0.01 13.45 -0.85
CA ASN A 277 -1.06 13.69 -1.86
C ASN A 277 -0.50 14.64 -2.91
N GLU A 278 0.09 14.06 -3.96
CA GLU A 278 0.84 14.77 -4.96
C GLU A 278 -0.04 15.40 -6.05
N GLN A 279 0.40 16.51 -6.61
CA GLN A 279 -0.11 17.03 -7.88
C GLN A 279 0.62 16.31 -9.02
N HIS A 280 0.00 15.26 -9.55
CA HIS A 280 0.63 14.42 -10.58
C HIS A 280 0.61 15.09 -11.95
N PRO A 281 1.78 15.39 -12.57
CA PRO A 281 1.84 16.21 -13.78
C PRO A 281 1.22 15.53 -15.01
N LEU A 282 1.44 14.22 -15.23
CA LEU A 282 0.89 13.50 -16.39
C LEU A 282 -0.62 13.23 -16.28
N LEU A 283 -1.11 12.98 -15.06
CA LEU A 283 -2.52 12.69 -14.83
C LEU A 283 -3.36 13.96 -14.62
N GLY A 284 -2.72 15.13 -14.46
CA GLY A 284 -3.38 16.42 -14.31
C GLY A 284 -4.27 16.56 -13.06
N ARG A 285 -4.09 15.68 -12.07
CA ARG A 285 -4.90 15.63 -10.84
C ARG A 285 -4.07 15.27 -9.64
N ARG A 286 -4.65 15.51 -8.45
CA ARG A 286 -4.04 15.02 -7.21
C ARG A 286 -4.21 13.52 -7.07
N LEU A 287 -3.18 12.90 -6.52
CA LEU A 287 -3.12 11.46 -6.34
C LEU A 287 -2.38 11.12 -5.04
N ARG A 288 -2.95 10.23 -4.25
CA ARG A 288 -2.29 9.60 -3.11
C ARG A 288 -2.26 8.09 -3.33
N VAL A 289 -1.08 7.53 -3.34
CA VAL A 289 -0.83 6.12 -3.68
C VAL A 289 -0.11 5.43 -2.52
N GLU A 290 -0.64 4.29 -2.08
CA GLU A 290 -0.14 3.50 -0.96
C GLU A 290 0.62 2.27 -1.47
N HIS A 291 1.54 2.46 -2.43
CA HIS A 291 2.22 1.36 -3.09
C HIS A 291 3.73 1.36 -2.81
N TRP A 292 4.30 0.18 -2.85
CA TRP A 292 5.72 -0.07 -2.64
C TRP A 292 6.60 0.73 -3.62
N ASP A 293 6.31 0.68 -4.91
CA ASP A 293 7.03 1.42 -5.97
C ASP A 293 6.95 2.94 -5.75
N THR A 294 5.77 3.46 -5.42
CA THR A 294 5.57 4.88 -5.13
C THR A 294 6.42 5.33 -3.93
N ALA A 295 6.51 4.50 -2.89
CA ALA A 295 7.34 4.83 -1.73
C ALA A 295 8.83 4.92 -2.11
N ILE A 296 9.33 4.01 -2.96
CA ILE A 296 10.71 4.04 -3.46
C ILE A 296 10.96 5.30 -4.27
N GLU A 297 10.17 5.51 -5.31
CA GLU A 297 10.45 6.52 -6.31
C GLU A 297 10.16 7.95 -5.80
N GLN A 298 9.11 8.12 -4.97
CA GLN A 298 8.91 9.39 -4.27
C GLN A 298 10.00 9.68 -3.24
N GLY A 299 10.52 8.65 -2.55
CA GLY A 299 11.66 8.79 -1.65
C GLY A 299 12.86 9.37 -2.37
N LYS A 300 13.24 8.80 -3.52
CA LYS A 300 14.35 9.29 -4.36
C LYS A 300 14.08 10.70 -4.90
N ALA A 301 12.91 10.93 -5.47
CA ALA A 301 12.51 12.24 -6.00
C ALA A 301 12.53 13.34 -4.92
N ALA A 302 12.08 13.02 -3.70
CA ALA A 302 12.12 13.92 -2.57
C ALA A 302 13.56 14.27 -2.17
N ALA A 303 14.50 13.33 -2.23
CA ALA A 303 15.91 13.58 -1.96
C ALA A 303 16.48 14.63 -2.91
N HIS A 304 16.27 14.50 -4.22
CA HIS A 304 16.67 15.50 -5.22
C HIS A 304 16.01 16.87 -4.97
N SER A 305 14.72 16.88 -4.60
CA SER A 305 14.05 18.13 -4.24
C SER A 305 14.59 18.77 -2.96
N MET A 306 15.05 17.97 -1.98
CA MET A 306 15.75 18.47 -0.78
C MET A 306 17.09 19.10 -1.11
N LEU A 307 17.73 18.68 -2.20
CA LEU A 307 18.98 19.26 -2.75
C LEU A 307 18.74 20.51 -3.62
N ASP A 308 17.50 21.01 -3.67
CA ASP A 308 17.06 22.14 -4.49
C ASP A 308 17.15 21.88 -6.00
N GLU A 309 17.18 20.63 -6.41
CA GLU A 309 17.09 20.26 -7.82
C GLU A 309 15.65 20.45 -8.35
N GLN A 310 15.54 20.65 -9.67
CA GLN A 310 14.24 20.67 -10.33
C GLN A 310 13.74 19.25 -10.54
N VAL A 311 12.71 18.87 -9.80
CA VAL A 311 12.07 17.56 -9.87
C VAL A 311 10.64 17.72 -10.34
N SER A 312 10.20 16.87 -11.27
CA SER A 312 8.80 16.66 -11.64
C SER A 312 8.56 15.16 -11.55
N TYR A 313 7.88 14.72 -10.48
CA TYR A 313 7.55 13.32 -10.27
C TYR A 313 6.36 12.95 -11.14
N ASP A 314 6.61 12.23 -12.23
CA ASP A 314 5.63 11.88 -13.26
C ASP A 314 5.42 10.37 -13.43
N ARG A 315 6.00 9.57 -12.52
CA ARG A 315 5.93 8.11 -12.58
C ARG A 315 4.51 7.63 -12.37
N LEU A 316 4.00 6.86 -13.32
CA LEU A 316 2.68 6.25 -13.20
C LEU A 316 2.61 5.30 -11.99
N PRO A 317 1.48 5.28 -11.25
CA PRO A 317 1.29 4.32 -10.19
C PRO A 317 1.51 2.88 -10.67
N TYR A 318 2.22 2.11 -9.87
CA TYR A 318 2.46 0.70 -10.10
C TYR A 318 2.27 -0.06 -8.80
N PHE A 319 1.58 -1.19 -8.85
CA PHE A 319 1.50 -2.11 -7.73
C PHE A 319 1.40 -3.56 -8.20
N PHE A 320 1.67 -4.47 -7.28
CA PHE A 320 1.60 -5.90 -7.50
C PHE A 320 0.92 -6.61 -6.33
N THR A 321 0.39 -7.79 -6.59
CA THR A 321 -0.06 -8.72 -5.56
C THR A 321 0.23 -10.15 -5.96
N ASP A 322 0.48 -11.00 -4.96
CA ASP A 322 0.64 -12.44 -5.11
C ASP A 322 -0.35 -13.13 -4.19
N GLN A 323 -1.25 -13.92 -4.76
CA GLN A 323 -2.29 -14.63 -4.02
C GLN A 323 -2.44 -16.04 -4.60
N TYR A 324 -2.10 -17.06 -3.83
CA TYR A 324 -2.05 -18.47 -4.26
C TYR A 324 -1.15 -18.68 -5.48
N ASP A 325 -1.74 -18.99 -6.65
CA ASP A 325 -1.09 -19.23 -7.94
C ASP A 325 -1.23 -18.06 -8.92
N LEU A 326 -1.75 -16.91 -8.45
CA LEU A 326 -1.92 -15.71 -9.25
C LEU A 326 -0.97 -14.62 -8.77
N GLY A 327 -0.01 -14.25 -9.62
CA GLY A 327 0.78 -13.03 -9.50
C GLY A 327 0.28 -12.00 -10.50
N MET A 328 0.21 -10.73 -10.09
CA MET A 328 -0.34 -9.65 -10.89
C MET A 328 0.46 -8.36 -10.72
N GLU A 329 0.64 -7.64 -11.82
CA GLU A 329 1.14 -6.27 -11.83
C GLU A 329 0.16 -5.34 -12.53
N TYR A 330 0.00 -4.14 -11.98
CA TYR A 330 -0.92 -3.11 -12.47
C TYR A 330 -0.18 -1.78 -12.63
N VAL A 331 -0.40 -1.10 -13.75
CA VAL A 331 0.20 0.20 -14.09
C VAL A 331 -0.90 1.19 -14.42
N GLY A 332 -0.74 2.43 -13.96
CA GLY A 332 -1.66 3.52 -14.28
C GLY A 332 -2.65 3.81 -13.17
N SER A 333 -3.68 4.56 -13.48
CA SER A 333 -4.71 4.94 -12.51
C SER A 333 -5.98 5.35 -13.21
N VAL A 334 -7.04 4.60 -12.98
CA VAL A 334 -8.41 5.02 -13.30
C VAL A 334 -8.78 6.17 -12.36
N GLY A 335 -9.17 7.31 -12.88
CA GLY A 335 -9.55 8.48 -12.09
C GLY A 335 -10.93 8.33 -11.42
N ALA A 336 -11.35 9.40 -10.72
CA ALA A 336 -12.68 9.48 -10.13
C ALA A 336 -13.80 9.45 -11.19
N ASP A 337 -13.49 9.86 -12.43
CA ASP A 337 -14.43 9.83 -13.56
C ASP A 337 -14.67 8.39 -14.06
N GLY A 338 -13.91 7.43 -13.55
CA GLY A 338 -14.06 6.02 -13.92
C GLY A 338 -13.44 5.68 -15.27
N TYR A 339 -13.96 4.64 -15.89
CA TYR A 339 -13.59 4.14 -17.21
C TYR A 339 -14.86 3.76 -17.97
N ASP A 340 -14.76 3.69 -19.29
CA ASP A 340 -15.90 3.33 -20.15
C ASP A 340 -15.98 1.81 -20.37
N GLU A 341 -14.82 1.15 -20.39
CA GLU A 341 -14.70 -0.26 -20.75
C GLU A 341 -13.45 -0.91 -20.17
N VAL A 342 -13.54 -2.22 -19.88
CA VAL A 342 -12.39 -3.09 -19.63
C VAL A 342 -12.22 -4.07 -20.78
N VAL A 343 -11.05 -4.06 -21.40
CA VAL A 343 -10.67 -5.05 -22.42
C VAL A 343 -9.80 -6.10 -21.78
N VAL A 344 -10.26 -7.35 -21.77
CA VAL A 344 -9.50 -8.51 -21.24
C VAL A 344 -9.00 -9.35 -22.41
N ARG A 345 -7.72 -9.74 -22.36
CA ARG A 345 -7.04 -10.57 -23.37
C ARG A 345 -6.37 -11.75 -22.67
N GLY A 346 -6.55 -12.95 -23.18
CA GLY A 346 -5.99 -14.16 -22.59
C GLY A 346 -7.04 -14.99 -21.85
N ASP A 347 -6.59 -15.88 -20.97
CA ASP A 347 -7.45 -16.84 -20.27
C ASP A 347 -7.54 -16.50 -18.77
N THR A 348 -8.71 -16.12 -18.31
CA THR A 348 -8.99 -15.80 -16.90
C THR A 348 -9.33 -17.04 -16.05
N SER A 349 -9.48 -18.19 -16.67
CA SER A 349 -9.86 -19.43 -15.98
C SER A 349 -8.71 -20.11 -15.25
N ALA A 350 -9.02 -20.87 -14.21
CA ALA A 350 -8.04 -21.71 -13.52
C ALA A 350 -7.38 -22.73 -14.45
N ALA A 351 -8.14 -23.29 -15.40
CA ALA A 351 -7.64 -24.27 -16.35
C ALA A 351 -6.58 -23.70 -17.30
N GLY A 352 -6.68 -22.41 -17.64
CA GLY A 352 -5.70 -21.65 -18.43
C GLY A 352 -4.59 -21.00 -17.59
N GLY A 353 -4.53 -21.28 -16.28
CA GLY A 353 -3.52 -20.73 -15.38
C GLY A 353 -3.70 -19.23 -15.11
N ARG A 354 -4.87 -18.66 -15.41
CA ARG A 354 -5.17 -17.21 -15.26
C ARG A 354 -4.09 -16.33 -15.89
N THR A 355 -3.72 -16.65 -17.14
CA THR A 355 -2.73 -15.87 -17.88
C THR A 355 -3.45 -14.91 -18.81
N PHE A 356 -3.53 -13.64 -18.40
CA PHE A 356 -4.26 -12.62 -19.15
C PHE A 356 -3.71 -11.21 -18.90
N THR A 357 -4.07 -10.29 -19.80
CA THR A 357 -3.92 -8.84 -19.60
C THR A 357 -5.28 -8.16 -19.61
N ALA A 358 -5.41 -7.06 -18.88
CA ALA A 358 -6.62 -6.23 -18.85
C ALA A 358 -6.27 -4.76 -19.00
N PHE A 359 -7.11 -4.01 -19.73
CA PHE A 359 -6.92 -2.58 -20.00
C PHE A 359 -8.20 -1.82 -19.67
N TRP A 360 -8.08 -0.76 -18.89
CA TRP A 360 -9.17 0.16 -18.56
C TRP A 360 -9.10 1.34 -19.53
N LEU A 361 -10.18 1.57 -20.28
CA LEU A 361 -10.23 2.57 -21.33
C LEU A 361 -11.17 3.73 -20.95
N GLY A 362 -10.75 4.95 -21.29
CA GLY A 362 -11.60 6.13 -21.40
C GLY A 362 -11.65 6.55 -22.86
N GLY A 363 -12.72 6.17 -23.57
CA GLY A 363 -12.75 6.21 -25.03
C GLY A 363 -11.70 5.29 -25.65
N GLU A 364 -10.79 5.86 -26.45
CA GLU A 364 -9.67 5.15 -27.06
C GLU A 364 -8.38 5.22 -26.20
N LYS A 365 -8.40 5.99 -25.09
CA LYS A 365 -7.22 6.17 -24.24
C LYS A 365 -7.11 5.07 -23.19
N VAL A 366 -5.93 4.46 -23.08
CA VAL A 366 -5.61 3.52 -22.01
C VAL A 366 -5.33 4.28 -20.72
N LEU A 367 -6.18 4.11 -19.71
CA LEU A 367 -6.04 4.74 -18.38
C LEU A 367 -5.18 3.92 -17.45
N ALA A 368 -5.31 2.60 -17.55
CA ALA A 368 -4.55 1.64 -16.77
C ALA A 368 -4.46 0.31 -17.51
N GLY A 369 -3.45 -0.47 -17.19
CA GLY A 369 -3.25 -1.83 -17.67
C GLY A 369 -2.76 -2.75 -16.57
N MET A 370 -3.13 -4.02 -16.62
CA MET A 370 -2.59 -5.05 -15.74
C MET A 370 -2.33 -6.34 -16.50
N HIS A 371 -1.47 -7.15 -15.93
CA HIS A 371 -1.37 -8.56 -16.28
C HIS A 371 -1.57 -9.46 -15.07
N ALA A 372 -1.99 -10.68 -15.31
CA ALA A 372 -1.92 -11.78 -14.36
C ALA A 372 -1.11 -12.90 -15.01
N ASN A 373 -0.07 -13.38 -14.31
CA ASN A 373 0.83 -14.47 -14.74
C ASN A 373 1.46 -14.32 -16.14
N ASP A 374 1.56 -13.10 -16.66
CA ASP A 374 2.18 -12.74 -17.96
C ASP A 374 3.33 -11.75 -17.74
N TRP A 375 4.44 -12.24 -17.21
CA TRP A 375 5.55 -11.43 -16.69
C TRP A 375 6.30 -10.61 -17.75
N ASP A 376 6.09 -10.90 -19.03
CA ASP A 376 6.68 -10.15 -20.15
C ASP A 376 5.82 -8.92 -20.52
N ALA A 377 4.62 -8.77 -19.93
CA ALA A 377 3.67 -7.73 -20.32
C ALA A 377 3.95 -6.34 -19.71
N THR A 378 4.61 -6.23 -18.56
CA THR A 378 4.69 -4.99 -17.75
C THR A 378 5.27 -3.80 -18.49
N ASP A 379 6.35 -3.98 -19.25
CA ASP A 379 6.96 -2.87 -20.01
C ASP A 379 6.02 -2.37 -21.10
N HIS A 380 5.31 -3.27 -21.77
CA HIS A 380 4.29 -2.89 -22.77
C HIS A 380 3.09 -2.20 -22.13
N LEU A 381 2.67 -2.61 -20.93
CA LEU A 381 1.62 -1.91 -20.19
C LEU A 381 2.03 -0.46 -19.88
N ARG A 382 3.28 -0.25 -19.44
CA ARG A 382 3.81 1.10 -19.18
C ARG A 382 3.85 1.97 -20.43
N GLU A 383 4.16 1.39 -21.58
CA GLU A 383 4.18 2.09 -22.86
C GLU A 383 2.79 2.46 -23.36
N LEU A 384 1.79 1.61 -23.13
CA LEU A 384 0.42 1.82 -23.60
C LEU A 384 -0.38 2.78 -22.72
N VAL A 385 -0.14 2.79 -21.38
CA VAL A 385 -0.88 3.66 -20.48
C VAL A 385 -0.66 5.13 -20.81
N GLY A 386 -1.76 5.85 -20.97
CA GLY A 386 -1.80 7.26 -21.36
C GLY A 386 -1.93 7.50 -22.85
N ARG A 387 -1.76 6.47 -23.70
CA ARG A 387 -1.89 6.57 -25.17
C ARG A 387 -3.31 6.27 -25.64
N GLU A 388 -3.66 6.80 -26.81
CA GLU A 388 -4.81 6.38 -27.61
C GLU A 388 -4.42 5.14 -28.42
N VAL A 389 -5.30 4.14 -28.46
CA VAL A 389 -5.08 2.86 -29.13
C VAL A 389 -6.27 2.52 -30.04
N ASP A 390 -6.03 1.74 -31.08
CA ASP A 390 -7.11 1.09 -31.83
C ASP A 390 -7.70 -0.03 -30.95
N VAL A 391 -8.88 0.23 -30.39
CA VAL A 391 -9.57 -0.69 -29.48
C VAL A 391 -9.90 -2.04 -30.14
N ALA A 392 -10.15 -2.06 -31.45
CA ALA A 392 -10.39 -3.32 -32.18
C ALA A 392 -9.12 -4.17 -32.23
N ARG A 393 -7.96 -3.56 -32.48
CA ARG A 393 -6.66 -4.24 -32.41
C ARG A 393 -6.32 -4.64 -30.96
N LEU A 394 -6.63 -3.79 -29.98
CA LEU A 394 -6.40 -4.12 -28.58
C LEU A 394 -7.19 -5.37 -28.15
N ARG A 395 -8.41 -5.56 -28.64
CA ARG A 395 -9.23 -6.77 -28.37
C ARG A 395 -8.74 -8.04 -29.06
N ASP A 396 -8.01 -7.89 -30.15
CA ASP A 396 -7.49 -9.04 -30.91
C ASP A 396 -6.25 -9.62 -30.19
N ALA A 397 -6.45 -10.71 -29.48
CA ALA A 397 -5.37 -11.39 -28.76
C ALA A 397 -4.24 -11.94 -29.68
N SER A 398 -4.46 -12.01 -30.99
CA SER A 398 -3.42 -12.39 -31.95
C SER A 398 -2.43 -11.25 -32.27
N VAL A 399 -2.80 -9.99 -32.00
CA VAL A 399 -1.90 -8.83 -32.10
C VAL A 399 -1.03 -8.77 -30.83
N SER A 400 0.29 -8.74 -30.98
CA SER A 400 1.17 -8.64 -29.81
C SER A 400 1.01 -7.29 -29.11
N LEU A 401 1.31 -7.21 -27.79
CA LEU A 401 1.31 -5.94 -27.07
C LEU A 401 2.34 -4.96 -27.65
N ALA A 402 3.48 -5.44 -28.10
CA ALA A 402 4.51 -4.63 -28.76
C ALA A 402 4.04 -3.97 -30.06
N ASP A 403 3.10 -4.58 -30.76
CA ASP A 403 2.54 -4.01 -32.01
C ASP A 403 1.41 -2.99 -31.74
N LEU A 404 0.99 -2.83 -30.48
CA LEU A 404 -0.02 -1.86 -30.05
C LEU A 404 0.62 -0.59 -29.46
N ALA A 405 1.87 -0.66 -29.00
CA ALA A 405 2.66 0.45 -28.45
C ALA A 405 3.29 1.37 -29.56
#